data_d1a465231bc3c4322e837255f37b26d2
#
_entry.id   d1a465231bc3c4322e837255f37b26d2
#
_cell.length_a   1.000
_cell.length_b   1.000
_cell.length_c   1.000
_cell.angle_alpha   90.00
_cell.angle_beta   90.00
_cell.angle_gamma   90.00
#
_symmetry.space_group_name_H-M   'P 1'
#
loop_
_entity.id
_entity.type
_entity.pdbx_description
1 polymer ?
#
loop_
_entity_poly.entity_id
_entity_poly.type
_entity_poly.pdbx_seq_one_letter_code
_entity_poly.pdbx_strand_id
1 'polypeptide(L)'
;FVMTLDAVGPVPPISESHVEMDGAWALYETWVKFQMGLIDTALVYSYGKPSPGSLQDVLSTQLDPYYVAPLWPDAHAIAALQARHLLEKEEISFEDLADCAIRAGTIDSKEEYFDQPMFADPLRRADCPTYADGGVAMILAAEGKAEELCDRPAWITGIDHRIDSHHFGVRNLSAIPSAKKAALNAGLHQTDVDLAELHTSYTVQDILLRKELNLPLNPEKSSKNHPIKAETLMASGLLRI
;
A
#
# COMPACT_ATOMS: atom_id res chain seq x y z
N PHE A 1 15.51 -6.96 12.91
CA PHE A 1 16.42 -6.98 11.76
C PHE A 1 17.50 -8.05 11.95
N VAL A 2 18.38 -7.94 12.94
CA VAL A 2 19.48 -8.90 13.19
C VAL A 2 18.99 -10.36 13.29
N MET A 3 17.88 -10.59 13.99
CA MET A 3 17.30 -11.94 14.11
C MET A 3 16.86 -12.55 12.78
N THR A 4 16.48 -11.72 11.81
CA THR A 4 16.11 -12.20 10.47
C THR A 4 17.35 -12.63 9.67
N LEU A 5 18.45 -11.91 9.82
CA LEU A 5 19.73 -12.27 9.20
C LEU A 5 20.19 -13.65 9.65
N ASP A 6 20.11 -13.92 10.95
CA ASP A 6 20.45 -15.26 11.49
C ASP A 6 19.57 -16.36 10.89
N ALA A 7 18.28 -16.07 10.67
CA ALA A 7 17.34 -17.03 10.09
C ALA A 7 17.57 -17.27 8.59
N VAL A 8 17.96 -16.25 7.83
CA VAL A 8 18.26 -16.35 6.40
C VAL A 8 19.65 -16.94 6.13
N GLY A 9 20.54 -16.87 7.12
CA GLY A 9 21.90 -17.45 7.04
C GLY A 9 22.80 -16.79 6.02
N PRO A 10 22.86 -15.42 5.92
CA PRO A 10 23.73 -14.77 4.96
C PRO A 10 25.19 -15.02 5.32
N VAL A 11 25.94 -15.52 4.35
CA VAL A 11 27.38 -15.79 4.50
C VAL A 11 28.14 -14.96 3.46
N PRO A 12 29.17 -14.20 3.83
CA PRO A 12 29.98 -13.46 2.86
C PRO A 12 30.42 -14.34 1.68
N PRO A 13 30.41 -13.82 0.43
CA PRO A 13 30.40 -12.41 0.04
C PRO A 13 29.00 -11.77 -0.19
N ILE A 14 27.95 -12.22 0.49
CA ILE A 14 26.60 -11.65 0.32
C ILE A 14 26.61 -10.20 0.80
N SER A 15 26.10 -9.31 -0.05
CA SER A 15 25.81 -7.92 0.31
C SER A 15 24.39 -7.82 0.90
N GLU A 16 24.26 -7.10 1.99
CA GLU A 16 22.96 -6.81 2.57
C GLU A 16 22.69 -5.30 2.64
N SER A 17 21.43 -4.94 2.62
CA SER A 17 20.96 -3.60 2.96
C SER A 17 19.54 -3.69 3.51
N HIS A 18 19.12 -2.64 4.19
CA HIS A 18 17.75 -2.52 4.64
C HIS A 18 17.23 -1.11 4.37
N VAL A 19 15.95 -1.02 4.19
CA VAL A 19 15.24 0.24 4.07
C VAL A 19 14.21 0.32 5.19
N GLU A 20 13.94 1.51 5.64
CA GLU A 20 12.76 1.79 6.44
C GLU A 20 11.54 1.87 5.51
N MET A 21 10.35 1.86 6.05
CA MET A 21 9.08 1.88 5.33
C MET A 21 8.61 0.49 4.88
N ASP A 22 7.93 0.42 3.73
CA ASP A 22 7.31 -0.80 3.21
C ASP A 22 8.29 -1.64 2.39
N GLY A 23 8.03 -2.93 2.28
CA GLY A 23 8.82 -3.86 1.47
C GLY A 23 8.88 -3.50 -0.02
N ALA A 24 7.93 -2.72 -0.54
CA ALA A 24 7.99 -2.18 -1.90
C ALA A 24 9.18 -1.22 -2.08
N TRP A 25 9.62 -0.52 -1.02
CA TRP A 25 10.85 0.28 -1.06
C TRP A 25 12.09 -0.59 -1.15
N ALA A 26 12.11 -1.72 -0.44
CA ALA A 26 13.21 -2.69 -0.57
C ALA A 26 13.28 -3.27 -1.99
N LEU A 27 12.13 -3.52 -2.61
CA LEU A 27 12.04 -3.91 -4.02
C LEU A 27 12.63 -2.83 -4.94
N TYR A 28 12.25 -1.56 -4.73
CA TYR A 28 12.78 -0.44 -5.52
C TYR A 28 14.30 -0.31 -5.39
N GLU A 29 14.84 -0.35 -4.17
CA GLU A 29 16.29 -0.30 -3.96
C GLU A 29 17.01 -1.47 -4.62
N THR A 30 16.44 -2.66 -4.52
CA THR A 30 16.96 -3.86 -5.16
C THR A 30 16.98 -3.71 -6.69
N TRP A 31 15.89 -3.19 -7.27
CA TRP A 31 15.84 -2.91 -8.70
C TRP A 31 16.93 -1.93 -9.15
N VAL A 32 17.17 -0.87 -8.37
CA VAL A 32 18.29 0.07 -8.65
C VAL A 32 19.64 -0.65 -8.66
N LYS A 33 19.89 -1.57 -7.72
CA LYS A 33 21.13 -2.37 -7.69
C LYS A 33 21.28 -3.26 -8.92
N PHE A 34 20.20 -3.85 -9.43
CA PHE A 34 20.21 -4.58 -10.70
C PHE A 34 20.56 -3.67 -11.88
N GLN A 35 19.95 -2.48 -11.97
CA GLN A 35 20.25 -1.51 -13.03
C GLN A 35 21.71 -1.03 -13.00
N MET A 36 22.33 -1.01 -11.83
CA MET A 36 23.74 -0.67 -11.66
C MET A 36 24.67 -1.85 -11.93
N GLY A 37 24.16 -3.05 -12.18
CA GLY A 37 24.96 -4.26 -12.37
C GLY A 37 25.70 -4.72 -11.11
N LEU A 38 25.22 -4.37 -9.92
CA LEU A 38 25.84 -4.71 -8.65
C LEU A 38 25.48 -6.10 -8.14
N ILE A 39 24.36 -6.63 -8.60
CA ILE A 39 23.82 -7.93 -8.19
C ILE A 39 23.15 -8.64 -9.36
N ASP A 40 23.17 -9.97 -9.35
CA ASP A 40 22.52 -10.84 -10.32
C ASP A 40 21.28 -11.53 -9.75
N THR A 41 21.24 -11.69 -8.44
CA THR A 41 20.11 -12.26 -7.69
C THR A 41 19.95 -11.55 -6.36
N ALA A 42 18.72 -11.49 -5.85
CA ALA A 42 18.43 -10.93 -4.54
C ALA A 42 17.26 -11.64 -3.87
N LEU A 43 17.32 -11.78 -2.55
CA LEU A 43 16.18 -12.07 -1.69
C LEU A 43 15.70 -10.76 -1.09
N VAL A 44 14.48 -10.36 -1.44
CA VAL A 44 13.77 -9.23 -0.82
C VAL A 44 12.75 -9.78 0.14
N TYR A 45 12.76 -9.33 1.38
CA TYR A 45 11.76 -9.75 2.36
C TYR A 45 11.32 -8.57 3.22
N SER A 46 10.10 -8.68 3.72
CA SER A 46 9.53 -7.69 4.62
C SER A 46 8.56 -8.37 5.58
N TYR A 47 8.39 -7.80 6.75
CA TYR A 47 7.41 -8.27 7.73
C TYR A 47 6.85 -7.11 8.54
N GLY A 48 5.61 -7.27 8.99
CA GLY A 48 4.95 -6.37 9.92
C GLY A 48 4.40 -7.15 11.09
N LYS A 49 4.51 -6.57 12.28
CA LYS A 49 4.01 -7.18 13.52
C LYS A 49 3.25 -6.14 14.35
N PRO A 50 2.01 -5.77 13.94
CA PRO A 50 1.20 -4.80 14.68
C PRO A 50 0.60 -5.34 15.98
N SER A 51 0.64 -6.65 16.22
CA SER A 51 -0.01 -7.29 17.38
C SER A 51 0.51 -6.86 18.77
N PRO A 52 1.80 -6.53 18.98
CA PRO A 52 2.26 -6.08 20.29
C PRO A 52 2.06 -4.58 20.50
N GLY A 53 1.50 -4.21 21.63
CA GLY A 53 1.36 -2.81 22.05
C GLY A 53 0.20 -2.06 21.37
N SER A 54 0.23 -0.74 21.47
CA SER A 54 -0.72 0.17 20.85
C SER A 54 -0.17 0.70 19.53
N LEU A 55 -0.67 0.18 18.41
CA LEU A 55 -0.28 0.66 17.08
C LEU A 55 -0.62 2.14 16.90
N GLN A 56 -1.76 2.60 17.43
CA GLN A 56 -2.17 4.00 17.38
C GLN A 56 -1.11 4.92 18.02
N ASP A 57 -0.61 4.57 19.20
CA ASP A 57 0.40 5.36 19.89
C ASP A 57 1.71 5.41 19.09
N VAL A 58 2.13 4.26 18.55
CA VAL A 58 3.34 4.17 17.71
C VAL A 58 3.22 5.05 16.48
N LEU A 59 2.12 4.96 15.72
CA LEU A 59 1.92 5.77 14.52
C LEU A 59 1.78 7.27 14.84
N SER A 60 1.16 7.62 15.95
CA SER A 60 1.01 9.01 16.38
C SER A 60 2.35 9.66 16.73
N THR A 61 3.35 8.89 17.19
CA THR A 61 4.71 9.43 17.46
C THR A 61 5.48 9.80 16.19
N GLN A 62 5.05 9.34 15.02
CA GLN A 62 5.66 9.65 13.73
C GLN A 62 5.12 10.94 13.10
N LEU A 63 4.10 11.55 13.70
CA LEU A 63 3.52 12.80 13.24
C LEU A 63 4.48 13.98 13.49
N ASP A 64 4.31 15.04 12.70
CA ASP A 64 5.02 16.29 12.95
C ASP A 64 4.83 16.74 14.39
N PRO A 65 5.92 16.92 15.18
CA PRO A 65 5.83 17.12 16.62
C PRO A 65 5.29 18.50 17.02
N TYR A 66 5.29 19.47 16.12
CA TYR A 66 4.97 20.87 16.44
C TYR A 66 3.51 21.22 16.10
N TYR A 67 3.00 20.71 14.99
CA TYR A 67 1.70 21.14 14.45
C TYR A 67 0.66 20.03 14.45
N VAL A 68 1.05 18.77 14.24
CA VAL A 68 0.10 17.67 14.09
C VAL A 68 0.04 16.79 15.33
N ALA A 69 1.16 16.37 15.91
CA ALA A 69 1.19 15.54 17.11
C ALA A 69 0.46 16.15 18.30
N PRO A 70 0.48 17.49 18.56
CA PRO A 70 -0.30 18.11 19.64
C PRO A 70 -1.82 17.91 19.53
N LEU A 71 -2.34 17.67 18.33
CA LEU A 71 -3.75 17.35 18.09
C LEU A 71 -4.06 15.87 18.32
N TRP A 72 -3.03 15.04 18.46
CA TRP A 72 -3.09 13.60 18.67
C TRP A 72 -4.06 12.85 17.72
N PRO A 73 -4.07 13.13 16.40
CA PRO A 73 -4.92 12.41 15.48
C PRO A 73 -4.37 11.00 15.28
N ASP A 74 -5.25 10.03 15.24
CA ASP A 74 -4.89 8.70 14.77
C ASP A 74 -5.04 8.57 13.23
N ALA A 75 -4.65 7.42 12.70
CA ALA A 75 -4.76 7.16 11.26
C ALA A 75 -6.22 7.17 10.78
N HIS A 76 -7.16 6.75 11.63
CA HIS A 76 -8.60 6.76 11.33
C HIS A 76 -9.13 8.19 11.21
N ALA A 77 -8.77 9.07 12.14
CA ALA A 77 -9.15 10.48 12.11
C ALA A 77 -8.59 11.20 10.87
N ILE A 78 -7.36 10.89 10.47
CA ILE A 78 -6.73 11.44 9.27
C ILE A 78 -7.45 10.98 7.99
N ALA A 79 -7.77 9.70 7.89
CA ALA A 79 -8.54 9.16 6.76
C ALA A 79 -9.97 9.70 6.72
N ALA A 80 -10.59 9.86 7.90
CA ALA A 80 -11.93 10.45 8.02
C ALA A 80 -11.95 11.92 7.58
N LEU A 81 -10.93 12.71 7.91
CA LEU A 81 -10.79 14.08 7.43
C LEU A 81 -10.73 14.13 5.90
N GLN A 82 -9.98 13.22 5.27
CA GLN A 82 -9.90 13.10 3.82
C GLN A 82 -11.27 12.72 3.22
N ALA A 83 -11.95 11.74 3.78
CA ALA A 83 -13.29 11.32 3.33
C ALA A 83 -14.33 12.45 3.48
N ARG A 84 -14.31 13.16 4.63
CA ARG A 84 -15.19 14.31 4.87
C ARG A 84 -15.00 15.38 3.80
N HIS A 85 -13.75 15.73 3.51
CA HIS A 85 -13.42 16.74 2.51
C HIS A 85 -13.95 16.38 1.11
N LEU A 86 -13.86 15.11 0.71
CA LEU A 86 -14.34 14.63 -0.58
C LEU A 86 -15.88 14.56 -0.64
N LEU A 87 -16.53 14.13 0.44
CA LEU A 87 -18.00 14.11 0.55
C LEU A 87 -18.59 15.52 0.51
N GLU A 88 -17.98 16.49 1.21
CA GLU A 88 -18.44 17.89 1.21
C GLU A 88 -18.27 18.58 -0.15
N LYS A 89 -17.30 18.11 -0.93
CA LYS A 89 -17.11 18.57 -2.32
C LYS A 89 -17.95 17.81 -3.35
N GLU A 90 -18.74 16.84 -2.92
CA GLU A 90 -19.49 15.95 -3.80
C GLU A 90 -18.61 15.22 -4.83
N GLU A 91 -17.32 15.01 -4.49
CA GLU A 91 -16.39 14.26 -5.33
C GLU A 91 -16.54 12.75 -5.17
N ILE A 92 -17.08 12.30 -4.05
CA ILE A 92 -17.49 10.93 -3.75
C ILE A 92 -18.83 10.92 -3.00
N SER A 93 -19.48 9.77 -2.98
CA SER A 93 -20.71 9.52 -2.21
C SER A 93 -20.50 8.43 -1.16
N PHE A 94 -21.44 8.26 -0.24
CA PHE A 94 -21.45 7.12 0.68
C PHE A 94 -21.66 5.78 -0.04
N GLU A 95 -22.35 5.80 -1.17
CA GLU A 95 -22.51 4.63 -2.05
C GLU A 95 -21.19 4.19 -2.65
N ASP A 96 -20.30 5.12 -3.02
CA ASP A 96 -18.97 4.80 -3.52
C ASP A 96 -18.11 4.14 -2.44
N LEU A 97 -18.19 4.63 -1.19
CA LEU A 97 -17.53 4.01 -0.04
C LEU A 97 -18.05 2.59 0.21
N ALA A 98 -19.38 2.40 0.17
CA ALA A 98 -20.02 1.10 0.33
C ALA A 98 -19.59 0.12 -0.77
N ASP A 99 -19.61 0.54 -2.04
CA ASP A 99 -19.16 -0.28 -3.17
C ASP A 99 -17.67 -0.66 -3.05
N CYS A 100 -16.84 0.25 -2.52
CA CYS A 100 -15.44 -0.04 -2.23
C CYS A 100 -15.30 -1.08 -1.10
N ALA A 101 -16.05 -0.95 -0.01
CA ALA A 101 -16.04 -1.89 1.11
C ALA A 101 -16.52 -3.30 0.69
N ILE A 102 -17.53 -3.39 -0.16
CA ILE A 102 -18.00 -4.66 -0.75
C ILE A 102 -16.89 -5.27 -1.62
N ARG A 103 -16.24 -4.47 -2.47
CA ARG A 103 -15.13 -4.93 -3.31
C ARG A 103 -13.96 -5.44 -2.47
N ALA A 104 -13.62 -4.75 -1.38
CA ALA A 104 -12.60 -5.16 -0.43
C ALA A 104 -12.99 -6.43 0.36
N GLY A 105 -14.26 -6.82 0.32
CA GLY A 105 -14.78 -7.98 1.05
C GLY A 105 -14.84 -7.78 2.56
N THR A 106 -14.99 -6.54 3.01
CA THR A 106 -15.19 -6.20 4.41
C THR A 106 -16.65 -6.32 4.83
N ILE A 107 -17.55 -6.26 3.87
CA ILE A 107 -19.02 -6.45 3.99
C ILE A 107 -19.55 -7.13 2.73
N ASP A 108 -20.78 -7.66 2.81
CA ASP A 108 -21.42 -8.37 1.71
C ASP A 108 -22.48 -7.53 0.97
N SER A 109 -23.04 -6.50 1.58
CA SER A 109 -24.09 -5.67 0.97
C SER A 109 -24.07 -4.20 1.42
N LYS A 110 -24.75 -3.33 0.64
CA LYS A 110 -24.90 -1.91 0.99
C LYS A 110 -25.77 -1.73 2.24
N GLU A 111 -26.77 -2.56 2.42
CA GLU A 111 -27.63 -2.55 3.60
C GLU A 111 -26.78 -2.77 4.87
N GLU A 112 -25.90 -3.77 4.85
CA GLU A 112 -24.96 -4.03 5.93
C GLU A 112 -24.05 -2.83 6.19
N TYR A 113 -23.56 -2.16 5.12
CA TYR A 113 -22.75 -0.95 5.25
C TYR A 113 -23.49 0.16 5.99
N PHE A 114 -24.71 0.47 5.55
CA PHE A 114 -25.48 1.59 6.10
C PHE A 114 -26.02 1.33 7.52
N ASP A 115 -26.18 0.07 7.91
CA ASP A 115 -26.58 -0.33 9.27
C ASP A 115 -25.41 -0.20 10.28
N GLN A 116 -24.15 -0.14 9.83
CA GLN A 116 -23.01 0.07 10.73
C GLN A 116 -23.01 1.50 11.29
N PRO A 117 -22.70 1.66 12.60
CA PRO A 117 -22.48 2.98 13.17
C PRO A 117 -21.21 3.62 12.58
N MET A 118 -21.14 4.95 12.62
CA MET A 118 -19.91 5.68 12.32
C MET A 118 -18.83 5.28 13.31
N PHE A 119 -17.65 4.95 12.80
CA PHE A 119 -16.49 4.58 13.61
C PHE A 119 -15.55 5.78 13.81
N ALA A 120 -15.22 6.47 12.73
CA ALA A 120 -14.54 7.75 12.71
C ALA A 120 -15.24 8.61 11.66
N ASP A 121 -16.21 9.43 12.07
CA ASP A 121 -17.10 10.16 11.17
C ASP A 121 -16.37 10.91 10.05
N PRO A 122 -16.66 10.64 8.74
CA PRO A 122 -17.80 9.90 8.19
C PRO A 122 -17.58 8.41 7.90
N LEU A 123 -16.45 7.84 8.31
CA LEU A 123 -16.09 6.45 8.03
C LEU A 123 -16.79 5.47 8.98
N ARG A 124 -17.19 4.33 8.43
CA ARG A 124 -17.67 3.17 9.17
C ARG A 124 -16.55 2.17 9.41
N ARG A 125 -16.80 1.15 10.22
CA ARG A 125 -15.77 0.13 10.48
C ARG A 125 -15.35 -0.60 9.19
N ALA A 126 -16.24 -0.81 8.26
CA ALA A 126 -15.97 -1.42 6.97
C ALA A 126 -15.01 -0.61 6.07
N ASP A 127 -14.88 0.70 6.34
CA ASP A 127 -13.98 1.60 5.61
C ASP A 127 -12.54 1.55 6.11
N CYS A 128 -12.31 0.93 7.27
CA CYS A 128 -11.06 0.97 7.99
C CYS A 128 -10.33 -0.37 7.93
N PRO A 129 -8.99 -0.38 7.99
CA PRO A 129 -8.21 -1.60 7.95
C PRO A 129 -8.41 -2.45 9.22
N THR A 130 -8.27 -3.75 9.04
CA THR A 130 -7.94 -4.69 10.12
C THR A 130 -6.44 -4.96 10.05
N TYR A 131 -5.77 -5.01 11.20
CA TYR A 131 -4.35 -5.27 11.25
C TYR A 131 -4.06 -6.72 11.59
N ALA A 132 -3.00 -7.28 10.98
CA ALA A 132 -2.52 -8.63 11.24
C ALA A 132 -1.00 -8.69 11.14
N ASP A 133 -0.40 -9.61 11.87
CA ASP A 133 1.01 -9.95 11.68
C ASP A 133 1.18 -10.67 10.35
N GLY A 134 2.24 -10.37 9.63
CA GLY A 134 2.51 -11.00 8.35
C GLY A 134 3.92 -10.75 7.86
N GLY A 135 4.36 -11.60 6.95
CA GLY A 135 5.65 -11.48 6.29
C GLY A 135 5.61 -12.01 4.88
N VAL A 136 6.52 -11.53 4.05
CA VAL A 136 6.64 -11.87 2.65
C VAL A 136 8.10 -11.92 2.26
N ALA A 137 8.43 -12.80 1.34
CA ALA A 137 9.74 -12.85 0.70
C ALA A 137 9.57 -13.07 -0.81
N MET A 138 10.47 -12.47 -1.59
CA MET A 138 10.48 -12.53 -3.04
C MET A 138 11.91 -12.72 -3.51
N ILE A 139 12.12 -13.58 -4.51
CA ILE A 139 13.40 -13.75 -5.17
C ILE A 139 13.36 -12.97 -6.47
N LEU A 140 14.35 -12.11 -6.68
CA LEU A 140 14.58 -11.37 -7.91
C LEU A 140 15.85 -11.86 -8.58
N ALA A 141 15.86 -11.83 -9.91
CA ALA A 141 17.03 -12.19 -10.70
C ALA A 141 17.16 -11.27 -11.92
N ALA A 142 18.40 -11.02 -12.35
CA ALA A 142 18.67 -10.32 -13.59
C ALA A 142 18.22 -11.16 -14.80
N GLU A 143 18.02 -10.49 -15.95
CA GLU A 143 17.80 -11.14 -17.25
C GLU A 143 18.91 -12.16 -17.54
N GLY A 144 18.55 -13.29 -18.14
CA GLY A 144 19.46 -14.40 -18.33
C GLY A 144 19.58 -15.32 -17.10
N LYS A 145 19.70 -14.74 -15.90
CA LYS A 145 19.72 -15.52 -14.66
C LYS A 145 18.32 -15.96 -14.24
N ALA A 146 17.32 -15.16 -14.52
CA ALA A 146 15.92 -15.49 -14.22
C ALA A 146 15.46 -16.73 -15.01
N GLU A 147 15.82 -16.84 -16.28
CA GLU A 147 15.47 -17.98 -17.16
C GLU A 147 16.20 -19.26 -16.77
N GLU A 148 17.39 -19.16 -16.15
CA GLU A 148 18.09 -20.32 -15.58
C GLU A 148 17.39 -20.87 -14.32
N LEU A 149 16.76 -19.98 -13.55
CA LEU A 149 16.19 -20.30 -12.24
C LEU A 149 14.69 -20.61 -12.26
N CYS A 150 13.96 -20.13 -13.28
CA CYS A 150 12.52 -20.23 -13.33
C CYS A 150 12.02 -20.37 -14.77
N ASP A 151 11.19 -21.37 -15.05
CA ASP A 151 10.60 -21.62 -16.38
C ASP A 151 9.66 -20.49 -16.83
N ARG A 152 9.06 -19.78 -15.89
CA ARG A 152 8.07 -18.72 -16.15
C ARG A 152 8.29 -17.52 -15.22
N PRO A 153 9.34 -16.74 -15.41
CA PRO A 153 9.57 -15.56 -14.61
C PRO A 153 8.54 -14.47 -14.91
N ALA A 154 8.16 -13.71 -13.88
CA ALA A 154 7.41 -12.47 -14.04
C ALA A 154 8.39 -11.29 -14.16
N TRP A 155 8.21 -10.44 -15.17
CA TRP A 155 9.13 -9.36 -15.47
C TRP A 155 8.66 -8.04 -14.89
N ILE A 156 9.55 -7.35 -14.17
CA ILE A 156 9.36 -5.96 -13.75
C ILE A 156 9.76 -5.08 -14.93
N THR A 157 8.78 -4.52 -15.64
CA THR A 157 9.01 -3.69 -16.82
C THR A 157 9.16 -2.22 -16.50
N GLY A 158 8.74 -1.80 -15.31
CA GLY A 158 8.90 -0.44 -14.83
C GLY A 158 8.62 -0.32 -13.36
N ILE A 159 9.30 0.62 -12.72
CA ILE A 159 9.15 0.92 -11.31
C ILE A 159 9.49 2.38 -11.05
N ASP A 160 8.73 3.04 -10.21
CA ASP A 160 9.04 4.37 -9.71
C ASP A 160 8.32 4.60 -8.37
N HIS A 161 8.81 5.54 -7.59
CA HIS A 161 8.12 6.00 -6.40
C HIS A 161 8.17 7.52 -6.28
N ARG A 162 7.13 8.10 -5.70
CA ARG A 162 7.02 9.54 -5.43
C ARG A 162 6.34 9.74 -4.09
N ILE A 163 6.62 10.87 -3.47
CA ILE A 163 6.09 11.25 -2.16
C ILE A 163 5.32 12.56 -2.32
N ASP A 164 4.15 12.65 -1.71
CA ASP A 164 3.42 13.89 -1.49
C ASP A 164 3.83 14.53 -0.17
N SER A 165 3.46 15.80 0.03
CA SER A 165 3.69 16.46 1.32
C SER A 165 2.94 15.75 2.44
N HIS A 166 3.59 15.54 3.58
CA HIS A 166 2.97 14.99 4.79
C HIS A 166 2.09 16.00 5.53
N HIS A 167 2.26 17.30 5.28
CA HIS A 167 1.47 18.35 5.89
C HIS A 167 0.06 18.48 5.31
N PHE A 168 -0.97 18.35 6.14
CA PHE A 168 -2.37 18.46 5.72
C PHE A 168 -2.71 19.81 5.11
N GLY A 169 -2.15 20.91 5.64
CA GLY A 169 -2.40 22.26 5.15
C GLY A 169 -1.78 22.59 3.80
N VAL A 170 -0.88 21.74 3.31
CA VAL A 170 -0.18 21.92 2.04
C VAL A 170 -0.67 20.92 0.99
N ARG A 171 -1.03 19.71 1.42
CA ARG A 171 -1.46 18.64 0.53
C ARG A 171 -2.90 18.85 0.05
N ASN A 172 -3.14 18.63 -1.24
CA ASN A 172 -4.50 18.49 -1.76
C ASN A 172 -5.08 17.14 -1.32
N LEU A 173 -6.12 17.16 -0.46
CA LEU A 173 -6.77 15.96 0.04
C LEU A 173 -7.65 15.25 -1.00
N SER A 174 -7.96 15.90 -2.13
CA SER A 174 -8.73 15.32 -3.25
C SER A 174 -7.87 14.67 -4.33
N ALA A 175 -6.55 14.58 -4.16
CA ALA A 175 -5.64 14.07 -5.19
C ALA A 175 -4.44 13.33 -4.60
N ILE A 176 -3.86 12.43 -5.39
CA ILE A 176 -2.60 11.73 -5.08
C ILE A 176 -1.64 11.90 -6.27
N PRO A 177 -1.12 13.14 -6.50
CA PRO A 177 -0.27 13.42 -7.66
C PRO A 177 1.02 12.59 -7.68
N SER A 178 1.51 12.16 -6.53
CA SER A 178 2.65 11.24 -6.42
C SER A 178 2.38 9.91 -7.13
N ALA A 179 1.22 9.30 -6.92
CA ALA A 179 0.85 8.04 -7.55
C ALA A 179 0.76 8.17 -9.08
N LYS A 180 0.12 9.24 -9.56
CA LYS A 180 0.03 9.54 -10.99
C LYS A 180 1.42 9.71 -11.62
N LYS A 181 2.29 10.46 -10.95
CA LYS A 181 3.65 10.70 -11.45
C LYS A 181 4.49 9.43 -11.46
N ALA A 182 4.40 8.61 -10.40
CA ALA A 182 5.10 7.34 -10.31
C ALA A 182 4.65 6.38 -11.42
N ALA A 183 3.34 6.24 -11.62
CA ALA A 183 2.78 5.39 -12.67
C ALA A 183 3.26 5.80 -14.08
N LEU A 184 3.23 7.09 -14.38
CA LEU A 184 3.73 7.61 -15.67
C LEU A 184 5.22 7.34 -15.87
N ASN A 185 6.04 7.54 -14.83
CA ASN A 185 7.47 7.30 -14.91
C ASN A 185 7.82 5.80 -15.01
N ALA A 186 7.01 4.94 -14.40
CA ALA A 186 7.12 3.49 -14.54
C ALA A 186 6.61 2.98 -15.90
N GLY A 187 6.13 3.86 -16.79
CA GLY A 187 5.68 3.50 -18.13
C GLY A 187 4.26 2.95 -18.19
N LEU A 188 3.44 3.16 -17.13
CA LEU A 188 2.06 2.72 -17.12
C LEU A 188 1.23 3.50 -18.16
N HIS A 189 0.70 2.81 -19.14
CA HIS A 189 -0.27 3.31 -20.10
C HIS A 189 -1.65 2.71 -19.81
N GLN A 190 -2.68 3.56 -19.75
CA GLN A 190 -4.03 3.18 -19.29
C GLN A 190 -4.70 2.01 -20.01
N THR A 191 -4.30 1.76 -21.26
CA THR A 191 -4.88 0.70 -22.10
C THR A 191 -4.27 -0.67 -21.87
N ASP A 192 -3.21 -0.77 -21.06
CA ASP A 192 -2.37 -1.97 -20.99
C ASP A 192 -2.47 -2.72 -19.66
N VAL A 193 -3.44 -2.34 -18.80
CA VAL A 193 -3.60 -2.94 -17.46
C VAL A 193 -4.72 -3.98 -17.47
N ASP A 194 -4.34 -5.25 -17.39
CA ASP A 194 -5.29 -6.36 -17.20
C ASP A 194 -5.73 -6.52 -15.74
N LEU A 195 -4.83 -6.29 -14.81
CA LEU A 195 -5.07 -6.40 -13.38
C LEU A 195 -4.33 -5.31 -12.62
N ALA A 196 -4.98 -4.65 -11.67
CA ALA A 196 -4.38 -3.68 -10.77
C ALA A 196 -4.55 -4.12 -9.32
N GLU A 197 -3.43 -4.40 -8.66
CA GLU A 197 -3.38 -4.63 -7.22
C GLU A 197 -2.97 -3.33 -6.52
N LEU A 198 -3.86 -2.79 -5.70
CA LEU A 198 -3.66 -1.52 -5.02
C LEU A 198 -3.47 -1.74 -3.51
N HIS A 199 -2.41 -1.17 -2.96
CA HIS A 199 -2.24 -1.09 -1.52
C HIS A 199 -2.97 0.14 -0.98
N THR A 200 -4.09 -0.08 -0.33
CA THR A 200 -4.91 0.96 0.29
C THR A 200 -5.46 0.46 1.62
N SER A 201 -5.26 1.24 2.69
CA SER A 201 -5.73 0.87 4.02
C SER A 201 -7.18 1.29 4.27
N TYR A 202 -7.68 2.30 3.55
CA TYR A 202 -9.03 2.85 3.71
C TYR A 202 -9.75 2.91 2.37
N THR A 203 -11.08 2.75 2.38
CA THR A 203 -11.91 2.83 1.18
C THR A 203 -11.74 4.13 0.41
N VAL A 204 -11.64 5.25 1.10
CA VAL A 204 -11.40 6.57 0.50
C VAL A 204 -10.09 6.64 -0.28
N GLN A 205 -9.05 5.95 0.19
CA GLN A 205 -7.74 5.91 -0.49
C GLN A 205 -7.82 5.07 -1.77
N ASP A 206 -8.57 3.95 -1.76
CA ASP A 206 -8.77 3.13 -2.95
C ASP A 206 -9.49 3.92 -4.04
N ILE A 207 -10.55 4.66 -3.68
CA ILE A 207 -11.30 5.49 -4.62
C ILE A 207 -10.38 6.55 -5.24
N LEU A 208 -9.61 7.27 -4.42
CA LEU A 208 -8.70 8.31 -4.89
C LEU A 208 -7.59 7.73 -5.79
N LEU A 209 -7.01 6.62 -5.40
CA LEU A 209 -5.92 6.01 -6.16
C LEU A 209 -6.41 5.51 -7.52
N ARG A 210 -7.62 4.90 -7.57
CA ARG A 210 -8.25 4.52 -8.84
C ARG A 210 -8.55 5.73 -9.72
N LYS A 211 -9.05 6.82 -9.13
CA LYS A 211 -9.29 8.09 -9.84
C LYS A 211 -7.99 8.64 -10.46
N GLU A 212 -6.91 8.69 -9.69
CA GLU A 212 -5.60 9.19 -10.17
C GLU A 212 -4.97 8.34 -11.26
N LEU A 213 -5.15 7.02 -11.17
CA LEU A 213 -4.62 6.06 -12.14
C LEU A 213 -5.58 5.78 -13.29
N ASN A 214 -6.75 6.46 -13.33
CA ASN A 214 -7.85 6.24 -14.28
C ASN A 214 -8.28 4.76 -14.37
N LEU A 215 -8.27 4.07 -13.25
CA LEU A 215 -8.76 2.70 -13.14
C LEU A 215 -10.27 2.71 -12.86
N PRO A 216 -11.03 1.71 -13.34
CA PRO A 216 -12.45 1.62 -13.06
C PRO A 216 -12.70 1.46 -11.55
N LEU A 217 -13.70 2.16 -11.02
CA LEU A 217 -14.11 2.02 -9.62
C LEU A 217 -14.69 0.61 -9.34
N ASN A 218 -15.39 0.03 -10.31
CA ASN A 218 -15.97 -1.32 -10.22
C ASN A 218 -15.45 -2.20 -11.37
N PRO A 219 -14.20 -2.70 -11.30
CA PRO A 219 -13.68 -3.57 -12.34
C PRO A 219 -14.38 -4.93 -12.28
N GLU A 220 -14.86 -5.43 -13.44
CA GLU A 220 -15.46 -6.75 -13.56
C GLU A 220 -14.50 -7.89 -13.14
N LYS A 221 -13.21 -7.64 -13.26
CA LYS A 221 -12.11 -8.58 -12.95
C LYS A 221 -11.37 -8.21 -11.64
N SER A 222 -11.97 -7.44 -10.74
CA SER A 222 -11.39 -7.29 -9.42
C SER A 222 -11.33 -8.66 -8.75
N SER A 223 -10.18 -9.02 -8.18
CA SER A 223 -10.10 -10.25 -7.40
C SER A 223 -10.97 -10.08 -6.15
N LYS A 224 -12.26 -10.45 -6.25
CA LYS A 224 -13.17 -10.55 -5.10
C LYS A 224 -12.60 -11.41 -3.96
N ASN A 225 -11.51 -12.11 -4.24
CA ASN A 225 -10.81 -13.03 -3.36
C ASN A 225 -9.35 -12.65 -3.17
N HIS A 226 -9.04 -11.36 -2.96
CA HIS A 226 -7.68 -11.04 -2.53
C HIS A 226 -7.42 -11.79 -1.21
N PRO A 227 -6.41 -12.69 -1.15
CA PRO A 227 -6.18 -13.53 0.03
C PRO A 227 -5.79 -12.73 1.27
N ILE A 228 -5.37 -11.47 1.08
CA ILE A 228 -4.87 -10.62 2.15
C ILE A 228 -5.86 -9.47 2.37
N LYS A 229 -6.77 -9.69 3.31
CA LYS A 229 -7.77 -8.68 3.74
C LYS A 229 -7.28 -7.78 4.86
N ALA A 230 -6.13 -8.08 5.46
CA ALA A 230 -5.59 -7.37 6.60
C ALA A 230 -4.37 -6.53 6.22
N GLU A 231 -4.19 -5.42 6.91
CA GLU A 231 -3.01 -4.55 6.81
C GLU A 231 -1.88 -5.14 7.65
N THR A 232 -0.76 -5.46 7.02
CA THR A 232 0.44 -6.04 7.66
C THR A 232 1.57 -5.03 7.78
N LEU A 233 1.24 -3.74 7.76
CA LEU A 233 2.20 -2.63 7.82
C LEU A 233 3.30 -2.76 6.75
N MET A 234 4.56 -2.90 7.19
CA MET A 234 5.74 -2.91 6.31
C MET A 234 5.75 -4.03 5.26
N ALA A 235 4.93 -5.08 5.43
CA ALA A 235 4.83 -6.16 4.44
C ALA A 235 3.73 -5.93 3.39
N SER A 236 2.80 -5.00 3.62
CA SER A 236 1.58 -4.88 2.83
C SER A 236 1.81 -4.56 1.35
N GLY A 237 2.76 -3.68 1.03
CA GLY A 237 3.07 -3.33 -0.35
C GLY A 237 3.67 -4.51 -1.12
N LEU A 238 4.66 -5.19 -0.54
CA LEU A 238 5.33 -6.33 -1.19
C LEU A 238 4.41 -7.56 -1.32
N LEU A 239 3.46 -7.74 -0.40
CA LEU A 239 2.46 -8.81 -0.46
C LEU A 239 1.49 -8.67 -1.65
N ARG A 240 1.39 -7.50 -2.27
CA ARG A 240 0.49 -7.21 -3.39
C ARG A 240 1.18 -7.26 -4.75
N ILE A 241 2.48 -7.50 -4.79
CA ILE A 241 3.28 -7.70 -5.98
C ILE A 241 3.39 -9.18 -6.31
#